data_8e3cd8c36d50e209c3dcbd756052d5c0
#
_entry.id   8e3cd8c36d50e209c3dcbd756052d5c0
#
_cell.length_a   1.000
_cell.length_b   1.000
_cell.length_c   1.000
_cell.angle_alpha   90.00
_cell.angle_beta   90.00
_cell.angle_gamma   90.00
#
_symmetry.space_group_name_H-M   'P 1'
#
loop_
_entity.id
_entity.type
_entity.pdbx_description
1 polymer ?
#
loop_
_entity_poly.entity_id
_entity_poly.type
_entity_poly.pdbx_seq_one_letter_code
_entity_poly.pdbx_strand_id
1 'polypeptide(L)'
;VYNISTVVDQTLFMDIMGFKRMASETAASLYGVFSGKYWVLINVPIALANSMSTAMIPAISGSYELKDYKKCRGHVRQAIHFTMVISIPAIGMGALAYPIMEVLFPQKATIDLAVSILRTGCISIIFYALSTVSNGVLQGIGKVNIPLRNAAVSLVLHVVLLTPLLYFTNLNLYALVFATMFYAFLMCLLNNLSVRKYLGYHQEMKRTFMIPLLSSVIMGILCYVFYQGIYLILSGIFGSFIHLR
;
A
#
# COMPACT_ATOMS: atom_id res chain seq x y z
N VAL A 1 -10.95 7.57 7.98
CA VAL A 1 -9.67 7.82 8.65
C VAL A 1 -8.54 7.97 7.66
N TYR A 2 -8.43 7.11 6.61
CA TYR A 2 -7.38 7.26 5.57
C TYR A 2 -7.41 8.63 4.90
N ASN A 3 -8.60 9.18 4.58
CA ASN A 3 -8.72 10.51 3.98
C ASN A 3 -8.27 11.64 4.92
N ILE A 4 -8.36 11.43 6.24
CA ILE A 4 -7.89 12.42 7.22
C ILE A 4 -6.35 12.44 7.21
N SER A 5 -5.69 11.26 7.14
CA SER A 5 -4.23 11.22 7.11
C SER A 5 -3.66 11.92 5.87
N THR A 6 -4.28 11.78 4.70
CA THR A 6 -3.82 12.47 3.49
C THR A 6 -3.91 13.99 3.57
N VAL A 7 -4.98 14.51 4.20
CA VAL A 7 -5.11 15.96 4.44
C VAL A 7 -4.06 16.45 5.43
N VAL A 8 -3.83 15.71 6.52
CA VAL A 8 -2.77 16.02 7.50
C VAL A 8 -1.39 15.99 6.85
N ASP A 9 -1.11 14.98 6.02
CA ASP A 9 0.16 14.85 5.30
C ASP A 9 0.40 16.02 4.36
N GLN A 10 -0.63 16.43 3.62
CA GLN A 10 -0.55 17.58 2.71
C GLN A 10 -0.24 18.87 3.46
N THR A 11 -1.00 19.13 4.53
CA THR A 11 -0.83 20.38 5.31
C THR A 11 0.54 20.43 5.93
N LEU A 12 0.96 19.36 6.63
CA LEU A 12 2.29 19.30 7.27
C LEU A 12 3.42 19.42 6.24
N PHE A 13 3.30 18.78 5.10
CA PHE A 13 4.31 18.85 4.05
C PHE A 13 4.44 20.27 3.52
N MET A 14 3.32 20.91 3.17
CA MET A 14 3.33 22.27 2.61
C MET A 14 3.85 23.29 3.64
N ASP A 15 3.43 23.21 4.89
CA ASP A 15 3.84 24.13 5.94
C ASP A 15 5.35 23.99 6.23
N ILE A 16 5.87 22.76 6.39
CA ILE A 16 7.28 22.53 6.69
C ILE A 16 8.18 22.88 5.49
N MET A 17 7.75 22.59 4.26
CA MET A 17 8.49 22.98 3.06
C MET A 17 8.52 24.51 2.91
N GLY A 18 7.42 25.19 3.23
CA GLY A 18 7.38 26.66 3.30
C GLY A 18 8.33 27.23 4.35
N PHE A 19 8.39 26.61 5.54
CA PHE A 19 9.36 26.98 6.58
C PHE A 19 10.82 26.79 6.12
N LYS A 20 11.10 25.75 5.34
CA LYS A 20 12.42 25.51 4.70
C LYS A 20 12.69 26.42 3.50
N ARG A 21 11.85 27.42 3.25
CA ARG A 21 11.96 28.37 2.13
C ARG A 21 11.91 27.73 0.74
N MET A 22 11.26 26.56 0.62
CA MET A 22 10.97 25.98 -0.69
C MET A 22 9.85 26.79 -1.38
N ALA A 23 9.99 27.05 -2.68
CA ALA A 23 8.93 27.70 -3.45
C ALA A 23 7.64 26.87 -3.39
N SER A 24 6.51 27.52 -3.15
CA SER A 24 5.20 26.86 -3.00
C SER A 24 4.83 25.99 -4.21
N GLU A 25 5.14 26.46 -5.40
CA GLU A 25 4.93 25.69 -6.65
C GLU A 25 5.75 24.40 -6.69
N THR A 26 7.02 24.46 -6.22
CA THR A 26 7.89 23.28 -6.16
C THR A 26 7.37 22.28 -5.12
N ALA A 27 6.97 22.74 -3.93
CA ALA A 27 6.40 21.89 -2.89
C ALA A 27 5.08 21.24 -3.38
N ALA A 28 4.21 22.01 -4.03
CA ALA A 28 2.96 21.51 -4.61
C ALA A 28 3.21 20.48 -5.73
N SER A 29 4.19 20.73 -6.61
CA SER A 29 4.58 19.78 -7.66
C SER A 29 5.09 18.47 -7.06
N LEU A 30 5.94 18.52 -6.04
CA LEU A 30 6.44 17.34 -5.34
C LEU A 30 5.30 16.56 -4.68
N TYR A 31 4.42 17.25 -3.94
CA TYR A 31 3.27 16.58 -3.33
C TYR A 31 2.33 16.00 -4.38
N GLY A 32 2.19 16.64 -5.53
CA GLY A 32 1.45 16.13 -6.69
C GLY A 32 2.02 14.80 -7.23
N VAL A 33 3.34 14.61 -7.21
CA VAL A 33 3.95 13.32 -7.56
C VAL A 33 3.57 12.24 -6.53
N PHE A 34 3.58 12.57 -5.25
CA PHE A 34 3.18 11.64 -4.19
C PHE A 34 1.70 11.27 -4.29
N SER A 35 0.80 12.26 -4.33
CA SER A 35 -0.64 12.02 -4.31
C SER A 35 -1.20 11.55 -5.64
N GLY A 36 -0.73 12.12 -6.76
CA GLY A 36 -1.27 11.88 -8.10
C GLY A 36 -0.65 10.70 -8.85
N LYS A 37 0.56 10.27 -8.48
CA LYS A 37 1.23 9.14 -9.15
C LYS A 37 1.40 7.93 -8.21
N TYR A 38 2.16 8.12 -7.15
CA TYR A 38 2.46 7.03 -6.19
C TYR A 38 1.19 6.52 -5.50
N TRP A 39 0.42 7.41 -4.87
CA TRP A 39 -0.74 7.02 -4.08
C TRP A 39 -1.85 6.40 -4.91
N VAL A 40 -2.03 6.85 -6.15
CA VAL A 40 -3.01 6.27 -7.08
C VAL A 40 -2.70 4.81 -7.36
N LEU A 41 -1.44 4.46 -7.64
CA LEU A 41 -1.03 3.08 -7.91
C LEU A 41 -1.13 2.18 -6.67
N ILE A 42 -0.71 2.68 -5.52
CA ILE A 42 -0.81 1.94 -4.24
C ILE A 42 -2.27 1.65 -3.87
N ASN A 43 -3.19 2.57 -4.17
CA ASN A 43 -4.60 2.39 -3.84
C ASN A 43 -5.32 1.30 -4.67
N VAL A 44 -4.85 0.95 -5.85
CA VAL A 44 -5.50 -0.10 -6.67
C VAL A 44 -5.60 -1.44 -5.92
N PRO A 45 -4.50 -2.06 -5.47
CA PRO A 45 -4.59 -3.31 -4.71
C PRO A 45 -5.28 -3.14 -3.35
N ILE A 46 -5.18 -1.97 -2.72
CA ILE A 46 -5.87 -1.68 -1.44
C ILE A 46 -7.39 -1.65 -1.66
N ALA A 47 -7.87 -1.08 -2.77
CA ALA A 47 -9.30 -1.06 -3.10
C ALA A 47 -9.85 -2.47 -3.33
N LEU A 48 -9.08 -3.36 -3.96
CA LEU A 48 -9.44 -4.77 -4.09
C LEU A 48 -9.51 -5.46 -2.72
N ALA A 49 -8.54 -5.22 -1.84
CA ALA A 49 -8.56 -5.73 -0.47
C ALA A 49 -9.78 -5.21 0.32
N ASN A 50 -10.17 -3.95 0.12
CA ASN A 50 -11.34 -3.35 0.75
C ASN A 50 -12.65 -4.02 0.26
N SER A 51 -12.78 -4.28 -1.02
CA SER A 51 -13.93 -4.99 -1.59
C SER A 51 -14.07 -6.38 -0.99
N MET A 52 -12.98 -7.14 -0.89
CA MET A 52 -12.97 -8.45 -0.24
C MET A 52 -13.34 -8.36 1.24
N SER A 53 -12.78 -7.39 1.95
CA SER A 53 -13.07 -7.13 3.36
C SER A 53 -14.57 -6.90 3.57
N THR A 54 -15.17 -6.03 2.78
CA THR A 54 -16.59 -5.67 2.85
C THR A 54 -17.49 -6.87 2.53
N ALA A 55 -17.16 -7.65 1.51
CA ALA A 55 -17.92 -8.85 1.13
C ALA A 55 -17.93 -9.93 2.21
N MET A 56 -16.89 -10.00 3.06
CA MET A 56 -16.78 -11.01 4.12
C MET A 56 -17.46 -10.61 5.43
N ILE A 57 -17.81 -9.34 5.63
CA ILE A 57 -18.46 -8.85 6.86
C ILE A 57 -19.71 -9.63 7.23
N PRO A 58 -20.71 -9.88 6.32
CA PRO A 58 -21.91 -10.62 6.65
C PRO A 58 -21.64 -12.06 7.09
N ALA A 59 -20.71 -12.75 6.42
CA ALA A 59 -20.35 -14.14 6.75
C ALA A 59 -19.66 -14.24 8.13
N ILE A 60 -18.82 -13.25 8.47
CA ILE A 60 -18.16 -13.15 9.76
C ILE A 60 -19.20 -12.85 10.85
N SER A 61 -20.08 -11.87 10.64
CA SER A 61 -21.13 -11.48 11.59
C SER A 61 -22.07 -12.64 11.89
N GLY A 62 -22.62 -13.27 10.86
CA GLY A 62 -23.55 -14.40 11.06
C GLY A 62 -22.91 -15.58 11.80
N SER A 63 -21.64 -15.92 11.48
CA SER A 63 -20.93 -16.98 12.21
C SER A 63 -20.62 -16.59 13.67
N TYR A 64 -20.34 -15.32 13.91
CA TYR A 64 -20.03 -14.80 15.23
C TYR A 64 -21.29 -14.77 16.13
N GLU A 65 -22.44 -14.34 15.59
CA GLU A 65 -23.74 -14.32 16.31
C GLU A 65 -24.20 -15.73 16.70
N LEU A 66 -23.97 -16.72 15.83
CA LEU A 66 -24.24 -18.14 16.12
C LEU A 66 -23.21 -18.75 17.07
N LYS A 67 -22.24 -18.00 17.57
CA LYS A 67 -21.13 -18.46 18.42
C LYS A 67 -20.27 -19.57 17.79
N ASP A 68 -20.35 -19.74 16.46
CA ASP A 68 -19.50 -20.68 15.71
C ASP A 68 -18.15 -20.02 15.42
N TYR A 69 -17.34 -19.91 16.47
CA TYR A 69 -16.02 -19.28 16.36
C TYR A 69 -15.06 -20.04 15.43
N LYS A 70 -15.27 -21.34 15.21
CA LYS A 70 -14.45 -22.13 14.30
C LYS A 70 -14.70 -21.71 12.85
N LYS A 71 -15.98 -21.61 12.48
CA LYS A 71 -16.41 -21.14 11.15
C LYS A 71 -16.03 -19.67 10.93
N CYS A 72 -16.23 -18.82 11.95
CA CYS A 72 -15.84 -17.42 11.93
C CYS A 72 -14.34 -17.25 11.63
N ARG A 73 -13.46 -17.99 12.34
CA ARG A 73 -12.02 -17.99 12.06
C ARG A 73 -11.68 -18.52 10.67
N GLY A 74 -12.47 -19.46 10.15
CA GLY A 74 -12.35 -19.95 8.77
C GLY A 74 -12.58 -18.83 7.75
N HIS A 75 -13.63 -18.04 7.93
CA HIS A 75 -13.91 -16.88 7.06
C HIS A 75 -12.80 -15.82 7.15
N VAL A 76 -12.30 -15.51 8.35
CA VAL A 76 -11.18 -14.59 8.54
C VAL A 76 -9.92 -15.08 7.82
N ARG A 77 -9.58 -16.37 7.97
CA ARG A 77 -8.46 -16.99 7.24
C ARG A 77 -8.60 -16.82 5.74
N GLN A 78 -9.78 -17.10 5.21
CA GLN A 78 -10.07 -17.00 3.79
C GLN A 78 -9.92 -15.56 3.29
N ALA A 79 -10.47 -14.58 4.03
CA ALA A 79 -10.37 -13.17 3.69
C ALA A 79 -8.91 -12.70 3.65
N ILE A 80 -8.12 -13.05 4.67
CA ILE A 80 -6.69 -12.69 4.73
C ILE A 80 -5.92 -13.37 3.60
N HIS A 81 -6.18 -14.64 3.33
CA HIS A 81 -5.50 -15.37 2.26
C HIS A 81 -5.76 -14.74 0.89
N PHE A 82 -7.01 -14.46 0.52
CA PHE A 82 -7.35 -13.77 -0.72
C PHE A 82 -6.68 -12.39 -0.82
N THR A 83 -6.69 -11.65 0.27
CA THR A 83 -6.05 -10.34 0.30
C THR A 83 -4.55 -10.44 0.07
N MET A 84 -3.89 -11.44 0.63
CA MET A 84 -2.44 -11.65 0.43
C MET A 84 -2.12 -12.11 -1.00
N VAL A 85 -2.97 -12.94 -1.60
CA VAL A 85 -2.83 -13.33 -3.01
C VAL A 85 -2.88 -12.13 -3.96
N ILE A 86 -3.57 -11.05 -3.59
CA ILE A 86 -3.62 -9.80 -4.37
C ILE A 86 -2.47 -8.85 -4.01
N SER A 87 -2.24 -8.66 -2.72
CA SER A 87 -1.35 -7.60 -2.22
C SER A 87 0.14 -7.92 -2.35
N ILE A 88 0.51 -9.19 -2.20
CA ILE A 88 1.91 -9.59 -2.32
C ILE A 88 2.40 -9.46 -3.77
N PRO A 89 1.67 -9.95 -4.81
CA PRO A 89 2.03 -9.69 -6.20
C PRO A 89 2.09 -8.20 -6.56
N ALA A 90 1.22 -7.39 -5.95
CA ALA A 90 1.22 -5.95 -6.19
C ALA A 90 2.53 -5.25 -5.83
N ILE A 91 3.35 -5.82 -4.91
CA ILE A 91 4.72 -5.33 -4.66
C ILE A 91 5.59 -5.46 -5.92
N GLY A 92 5.29 -6.41 -6.80
CA GLY A 92 5.95 -6.55 -8.10
C GLY A 92 5.86 -5.30 -8.98
N MET A 93 4.91 -4.38 -8.71
CA MET A 93 4.90 -3.05 -9.33
C MET A 93 6.20 -2.27 -9.07
N GLY A 94 6.88 -2.52 -7.95
CA GLY A 94 8.19 -1.93 -7.67
C GLY A 94 9.28 -2.36 -8.66
N ALA A 95 9.26 -3.61 -9.13
CA ALA A 95 10.18 -4.10 -10.15
C ALA A 95 9.90 -3.48 -11.53
N LEU A 96 8.62 -3.33 -11.86
CA LEU A 96 8.16 -2.74 -13.13
C LEU A 96 7.81 -1.24 -12.98
N ALA A 97 8.35 -0.56 -11.97
CA ALA A 97 7.97 0.82 -11.66
C ALA A 97 8.24 1.78 -12.82
N TYR A 98 9.39 1.63 -13.50
CA TYR A 98 9.75 2.51 -14.61
C TYR A 98 8.77 2.39 -15.79
N PRO A 99 8.55 1.20 -16.39
CA PRO A 99 7.60 1.07 -17.49
C PRO A 99 6.16 1.42 -17.11
N ILE A 100 5.73 1.12 -15.87
CA ILE A 100 4.40 1.50 -15.38
C ILE A 100 4.25 3.02 -15.33
N MET A 101 5.23 3.73 -14.77
CA MET A 101 5.21 5.19 -14.69
C MET A 101 5.28 5.84 -16.06
N GLU A 102 6.09 5.31 -16.96
CA GLU A 102 6.26 5.86 -18.31
C GLU A 102 4.98 5.74 -19.16
N VAL A 103 4.28 4.61 -19.05
CA VAL A 103 3.03 4.37 -19.80
C VAL A 103 1.84 5.15 -19.22
N LEU A 104 1.71 5.18 -17.87
CA LEU A 104 0.55 5.80 -17.23
C LEU A 104 0.70 7.30 -17.01
N PHE A 105 1.93 7.80 -16.86
CA PHE A 105 2.20 9.20 -16.53
C PHE A 105 3.26 9.79 -17.47
N PRO A 106 2.86 10.36 -18.61
CA PRO A 106 3.78 10.80 -19.66
C PRO A 106 4.68 12.01 -19.30
N GLN A 107 4.54 12.57 -18.10
CA GLN A 107 5.34 13.70 -17.62
C GLN A 107 6.76 13.24 -17.26
N LYS A 108 7.69 13.36 -18.17
CA LYS A 108 9.08 12.86 -18.05
C LYS A 108 9.87 13.51 -16.90
N ALA A 109 9.65 14.79 -16.62
CA ALA A 109 10.42 15.56 -15.62
C ALA A 109 10.39 14.97 -14.18
N THR A 110 9.37 14.21 -13.83
CA THR A 110 9.18 13.66 -12.48
C THR A 110 9.14 12.13 -12.43
N ILE A 111 9.47 11.47 -13.56
CA ILE A 111 9.39 10.00 -13.66
C ILE A 111 10.35 9.34 -12.69
N ASP A 112 11.62 9.74 -12.64
CA ASP A 112 12.64 9.10 -11.80
C ASP A 112 12.28 9.18 -10.32
N LEU A 113 11.75 10.33 -9.88
CA LEU A 113 11.29 10.52 -8.51
C LEU A 113 10.07 9.62 -8.23
N ALA A 114 9.09 9.58 -9.14
CA ALA A 114 7.90 8.75 -9.00
C ALA A 114 8.25 7.24 -8.95
N VAL A 115 9.17 6.79 -9.80
CA VAL A 115 9.71 5.42 -9.80
C VAL A 115 10.39 5.09 -8.47
N SER A 116 11.23 6.00 -7.97
CA SER A 116 11.96 5.79 -6.72
C SER A 116 11.03 5.68 -5.52
N ILE A 117 10.04 6.57 -5.39
CA ILE A 117 9.07 6.52 -4.29
C ILE A 117 8.14 5.31 -4.41
N LEU A 118 7.78 4.88 -5.63
CA LEU A 118 6.99 3.66 -5.82
C LEU A 118 7.78 2.42 -5.40
N ARG A 119 9.04 2.29 -5.80
CA ARG A 119 9.92 1.19 -5.38
C ARG A 119 10.07 1.11 -3.87
N THR A 120 10.25 2.26 -3.22
CA THR A 120 10.40 2.33 -1.76
C THR A 120 9.10 2.00 -1.04
N GLY A 121 7.98 2.53 -1.53
CA GLY A 121 6.70 2.48 -0.82
C GLY A 121 5.80 1.28 -1.15
N CYS A 122 6.06 0.51 -2.22
CA CYS A 122 5.17 -0.60 -2.62
C CYS A 122 4.98 -1.67 -1.53
N ILE A 123 5.94 -1.85 -0.62
CA ILE A 123 5.80 -2.78 0.52
C ILE A 123 4.66 -2.38 1.48
N SER A 124 4.29 -1.10 1.51
CA SER A 124 3.18 -0.61 2.33
C SER A 124 1.83 -1.23 1.94
N ILE A 125 1.69 -1.70 0.70
CA ILE A 125 0.48 -2.35 0.19
C ILE A 125 0.05 -3.51 1.09
N ILE A 126 1.01 -4.35 1.52
CA ILE A 126 0.71 -5.49 2.42
C ILE A 126 0.11 -4.99 3.74
N PHE A 127 0.72 -3.98 4.34
CA PHE A 127 0.27 -3.46 5.63
C PHE A 127 -1.10 -2.79 5.52
N TYR A 128 -1.34 -1.99 4.48
CA TYR A 128 -2.63 -1.38 4.21
C TYR A 128 -3.71 -2.44 3.96
N ALA A 129 -3.43 -3.42 3.12
CA ALA A 129 -4.37 -4.48 2.79
C ALA A 129 -4.73 -5.33 4.03
N LEU A 130 -3.74 -5.73 4.84
CA LEU A 130 -3.97 -6.44 6.08
C LEU A 130 -4.76 -5.61 7.10
N SER A 131 -4.44 -4.33 7.24
CA SER A 131 -5.19 -3.44 8.14
C SER A 131 -6.64 -3.29 7.69
N THR A 132 -6.89 -3.19 6.37
CA THR A 132 -8.22 -3.08 5.79
C THR A 132 -9.07 -4.33 6.08
N VAL A 133 -8.51 -5.52 5.86
CA VAL A 133 -9.24 -6.78 6.18
C VAL A 133 -9.46 -6.92 7.68
N SER A 134 -8.47 -6.60 8.50
CA SER A 134 -8.62 -6.64 9.95
C SER A 134 -9.66 -5.64 10.46
N ASN A 135 -9.81 -4.47 9.81
CA ASN A 135 -10.91 -3.54 10.06
C ASN A 135 -12.28 -4.20 9.80
N GLY A 136 -12.44 -4.84 8.63
CA GLY A 136 -13.68 -5.54 8.28
C GLY A 136 -14.00 -6.69 9.24
N VAL A 137 -13.00 -7.45 9.67
CA VAL A 137 -13.16 -8.50 10.69
C VAL A 137 -13.68 -7.91 11.99
N LEU A 138 -13.07 -6.85 12.51
CA LEU A 138 -13.48 -6.20 13.75
C LEU A 138 -14.88 -5.58 13.63
N GLN A 139 -15.24 -5.04 12.47
CA GLN A 139 -16.60 -4.57 12.19
C GLN A 139 -17.59 -5.74 12.18
N GLY A 140 -17.27 -6.84 11.51
CA GLY A 140 -18.10 -8.04 11.44
C GLY A 140 -18.40 -8.67 12.78
N ILE A 141 -17.49 -8.59 13.76
CA ILE A 141 -17.72 -9.05 15.14
C ILE A 141 -18.32 -7.96 16.06
N GLY A 142 -18.84 -6.87 15.49
CA GLY A 142 -19.50 -5.79 16.24
C GLY A 142 -18.56 -4.87 17.02
N LYS A 143 -17.24 -4.90 16.77
CA LYS A 143 -16.22 -4.08 17.48
C LYS A 143 -15.80 -2.87 16.69
N VAL A 144 -16.77 -2.08 16.18
CA VAL A 144 -16.56 -0.96 15.24
C VAL A 144 -15.66 0.14 15.80
N ASN A 145 -15.70 0.39 17.11
CA ASN A 145 -14.91 1.45 17.74
C ASN A 145 -13.42 1.11 17.85
N ILE A 146 -13.04 -0.16 17.75
CA ILE A 146 -11.64 -0.58 17.90
C ILE A 146 -10.78 -0.14 16.71
N PRO A 147 -11.17 -0.41 15.45
CA PRO A 147 -10.45 0.11 14.29
C PRO A 147 -10.31 1.62 14.30
N LEU A 148 -11.36 2.34 14.71
CA LEU A 148 -11.34 3.79 14.80
C LEU A 148 -10.30 4.30 15.81
N ARG A 149 -10.26 3.70 17.01
CA ARG A 149 -9.28 4.02 18.04
C ARG A 149 -7.85 3.69 17.58
N ASN A 150 -7.66 2.51 17.00
CA ASN A 150 -6.36 2.08 16.51
C ASN A 150 -5.86 3.01 15.40
N ALA A 151 -6.76 3.47 14.53
CA ALA A 151 -6.45 4.43 13.48
C ALA A 151 -6.07 5.81 14.05
N ALA A 152 -6.78 6.28 15.08
CA ALA A 152 -6.45 7.55 15.74
C ALA A 152 -5.07 7.50 16.41
N VAL A 153 -4.77 6.41 17.13
CA VAL A 153 -3.44 6.20 17.75
C VAL A 153 -2.35 6.15 16.68
N SER A 154 -2.58 5.40 15.59
CA SER A 154 -1.62 5.30 14.49
C SER A 154 -1.39 6.65 13.82
N LEU A 155 -2.44 7.47 13.66
CA LEU A 155 -2.34 8.81 13.07
C LEU A 155 -1.52 9.76 13.95
N VAL A 156 -1.73 9.76 15.26
CA VAL A 156 -0.94 10.56 16.18
C VAL A 156 0.54 10.18 16.10
N LEU A 157 0.86 8.90 16.16
CA LEU A 157 2.23 8.41 16.05
C LEU A 157 2.85 8.70 14.68
N HIS A 158 2.05 8.65 13.61
CA HIS A 158 2.47 9.04 12.26
C HIS A 158 2.87 10.52 12.20
N VAL A 159 2.06 11.42 12.74
CA VAL A 159 2.37 12.86 12.79
C VAL A 159 3.62 13.13 13.62
N VAL A 160 3.75 12.48 14.78
CA VAL A 160 4.94 12.57 15.63
C VAL A 160 6.21 12.10 14.91
N LEU A 161 6.11 11.11 14.02
CA LEU A 161 7.23 10.65 13.21
C LEU A 161 7.47 11.54 11.99
N LEU A 162 6.42 11.95 11.28
CA LEU A 162 6.51 12.71 10.03
C LEU A 162 7.12 14.10 10.26
N THR A 163 6.68 14.78 11.31
CA THR A 163 7.13 16.16 11.61
C THR A 163 8.66 16.27 11.76
N PRO A 164 9.34 15.49 12.63
CA PRO A 164 10.79 15.55 12.74
C PRO A 164 11.50 15.03 11.48
N LEU A 165 10.94 14.02 10.79
CA LEU A 165 11.50 13.55 9.54
C LEU A 165 11.52 14.64 8.47
N LEU A 166 10.44 15.41 8.34
CA LEU A 166 10.39 16.53 7.40
C LEU A 166 11.25 17.70 7.86
N TYR A 167 11.30 17.98 9.17
CA TYR A 167 11.99 19.16 9.69
C TYR A 167 13.50 19.00 9.71
N PHE A 168 14.01 17.88 10.24
CA PHE A 168 15.45 17.66 10.48
C PHE A 168 16.17 16.95 9.34
N THR A 169 15.44 16.35 8.39
CA THR A 169 16.07 15.63 7.27
C THR A 169 15.75 16.29 5.93
N ASN A 170 16.54 15.97 4.91
CA ASN A 170 16.30 16.41 3.53
C ASN A 170 15.62 15.32 2.69
N LEU A 171 14.91 14.41 3.35
CA LEU A 171 14.23 13.28 2.67
C LEU A 171 13.06 13.72 1.80
N ASN A 172 12.49 14.92 2.02
CA ASN A 172 11.37 15.45 1.24
C ASN A 172 10.21 14.42 1.09
N LEU A 173 9.93 13.97 -0.12
CA LEU A 173 8.87 12.98 -0.38
C LEU A 173 9.11 11.60 0.25
N TYR A 174 10.37 11.20 0.43
CA TYR A 174 10.67 9.93 1.10
C TYR A 174 10.23 9.94 2.57
N ALA A 175 10.26 11.10 3.22
CA ALA A 175 9.74 11.24 4.58
C ALA A 175 8.24 10.90 4.64
N LEU A 176 7.44 11.37 3.65
CA LEU A 176 6.03 11.00 3.53
C LEU A 176 5.83 9.50 3.29
N VAL A 177 6.63 8.90 2.39
CA VAL A 177 6.55 7.46 2.09
C VAL A 177 6.87 6.64 3.33
N PHE A 178 7.95 6.96 4.06
CA PHE A 178 8.31 6.24 5.29
C PHE A 178 7.28 6.42 6.39
N ALA A 179 6.75 7.62 6.58
CA ALA A 179 5.73 7.88 7.58
C ALA A 179 4.41 7.15 7.25
N THR A 180 3.98 7.13 5.99
CA THR A 180 2.78 6.38 5.57
C THR A 180 2.97 4.87 5.67
N MET A 181 4.17 4.35 5.39
CA MET A 181 4.51 2.94 5.66
C MET A 181 4.41 2.61 7.15
N PHE A 182 4.95 3.47 7.99
CA PHE A 182 4.88 3.31 9.44
C PHE A 182 3.43 3.36 9.96
N TYR A 183 2.62 4.29 9.45
CA TYR A 183 1.19 4.35 9.74
C TYR A 183 0.47 3.04 9.40
N ALA A 184 0.68 2.54 8.16
CA ALA A 184 0.08 1.30 7.71
C ALA A 184 0.52 0.08 8.56
N PHE A 185 1.81 0.03 8.92
CA PHE A 185 2.37 -0.99 9.78
C PHE A 185 1.73 -0.96 11.18
N LEU A 186 1.65 0.21 11.82
CA LEU A 186 1.02 0.36 13.14
C LEU A 186 -0.46 -0.04 13.11
N MET A 187 -1.21 0.42 12.11
CA MET A 187 -2.61 0.04 11.91
C MET A 187 -2.75 -1.48 11.79
N CYS A 188 -1.92 -2.10 10.95
CA CYS A 188 -1.90 -3.55 10.78
C CYS A 188 -1.61 -4.27 12.11
N LEU A 189 -0.60 -3.81 12.85
CA LEU A 189 -0.19 -4.40 14.13
C LEU A 189 -1.32 -4.31 15.17
N LEU A 190 -1.85 -3.11 15.39
CA LEU A 190 -2.88 -2.86 16.41
C LEU A 190 -4.17 -3.61 16.10
N ASN A 191 -4.58 -3.64 14.82
CA ASN A 191 -5.77 -4.37 14.40
C ASN A 191 -5.58 -5.88 14.53
N ASN A 192 -4.41 -6.41 14.16
CA ASN A 192 -4.10 -7.83 14.29
C ASN A 192 -4.10 -8.27 15.75
N LEU A 193 -3.51 -7.47 16.66
CA LEU A 193 -3.55 -7.71 18.10
C LEU A 193 -5.00 -7.70 18.61
N SER A 194 -5.84 -6.80 18.10
CA SER A 194 -7.25 -6.72 18.45
C SER A 194 -8.03 -7.95 17.95
N VAL A 195 -7.84 -8.37 16.71
CA VAL A 195 -8.46 -9.59 16.16
C VAL A 195 -8.04 -10.82 16.97
N ARG A 196 -6.76 -10.93 17.31
CA ARG A 196 -6.26 -12.02 18.17
C ARG A 196 -6.93 -12.01 19.54
N LYS A 197 -7.08 -10.83 20.15
CA LYS A 197 -7.71 -10.69 21.49
C LYS A 197 -9.17 -11.10 21.49
N TYR A 198 -9.96 -10.70 20.48
CA TYR A 198 -11.41 -10.89 20.48
C TYR A 198 -11.87 -12.20 19.83
N LEU A 199 -11.11 -12.73 18.88
CA LEU A 199 -11.48 -13.92 18.11
C LEU A 199 -10.57 -15.13 18.37
N GLY A 200 -9.44 -14.93 19.06
CA GLY A 200 -8.43 -15.98 19.25
C GLY A 200 -7.83 -16.46 17.92
N TYR A 201 -7.82 -15.59 16.88
CA TYR A 201 -7.29 -15.94 15.58
C TYR A 201 -5.78 -15.77 15.55
N HIS A 202 -5.07 -16.81 15.10
CA HIS A 202 -3.64 -16.77 14.83
C HIS A 202 -3.38 -16.88 13.32
N GLN A 203 -2.55 -15.99 12.80
CA GLN A 203 -2.22 -16.00 11.37
C GLN A 203 -1.33 -17.19 11.01
N GLU A 204 -1.69 -17.90 9.94
CA GLU A 204 -0.89 -19.00 9.38
C GLU A 204 0.18 -18.43 8.44
N MET A 205 1.36 -18.12 8.99
CA MET A 205 2.43 -17.46 8.23
C MET A 205 2.83 -18.22 6.97
N LYS A 206 3.00 -19.54 7.04
CA LYS A 206 3.47 -20.33 5.89
C LYS A 206 2.49 -20.29 4.70
N ARG A 207 1.23 -20.62 4.93
CA ARG A 207 0.26 -20.78 3.86
C ARG A 207 -0.23 -19.44 3.33
N THR A 208 -0.36 -18.45 4.22
CA THR A 208 -0.96 -17.15 3.88
C THR A 208 0.06 -16.17 3.28
N PHE A 209 1.33 -16.26 3.67
CA PHE A 209 2.35 -15.32 3.22
C PHE A 209 3.41 -15.98 2.32
N MET A 210 3.95 -17.13 2.69
CA MET A 210 5.08 -17.73 1.95
C MET A 210 4.67 -18.21 0.54
N ILE A 211 3.51 -18.83 0.41
CA ILE A 211 3.06 -19.33 -0.91
C ILE A 211 2.79 -18.16 -1.88
N PRO A 212 1.98 -17.12 -1.52
CA PRO A 212 1.82 -15.95 -2.38
C PRO A 212 3.13 -15.20 -2.66
N LEU A 213 4.04 -15.13 -1.68
CA LEU A 213 5.35 -14.50 -1.87
C LEU A 213 6.17 -15.25 -2.93
N LEU A 214 6.27 -16.57 -2.81
CA LEU A 214 7.02 -17.38 -3.78
C LEU A 214 6.43 -17.26 -5.19
N SER A 215 5.10 -17.37 -5.30
CA SER A 215 4.38 -17.18 -6.57
C SER A 215 4.60 -15.79 -7.16
N SER A 216 4.64 -14.75 -6.31
CA SER A 216 4.87 -13.38 -6.75
C SER A 216 6.28 -13.14 -7.24
N VAL A 217 7.28 -13.73 -6.57
CA VAL A 217 8.68 -13.64 -7.01
C VAL A 217 8.84 -14.32 -8.38
N ILE A 218 8.28 -15.52 -8.55
CA ILE A 218 8.30 -16.22 -9.85
C ILE A 218 7.62 -15.39 -10.92
N MET A 219 6.41 -14.86 -10.63
CA MET A 219 5.67 -14.00 -11.55
C MET A 219 6.48 -12.74 -11.90
N GLY A 220 7.10 -12.08 -10.91
CA GLY A 220 7.91 -10.88 -11.14
C GLY A 220 9.12 -11.15 -12.03
N ILE A 221 9.83 -12.26 -11.82
CA ILE A 221 10.94 -12.68 -12.66
C ILE A 221 10.46 -12.95 -14.10
N LEU A 222 9.37 -13.71 -14.26
CA LEU A 222 8.80 -14.00 -15.58
C LEU A 222 8.37 -12.72 -16.30
N CYS A 223 7.63 -11.82 -15.64
CA CYS A 223 7.23 -10.55 -16.21
C CYS A 223 8.43 -9.70 -16.64
N TYR A 224 9.49 -9.65 -15.83
CA TYR A 224 10.70 -8.92 -16.15
C TYR A 224 11.43 -9.52 -17.36
N VAL A 225 11.57 -10.83 -17.43
CA VAL A 225 12.18 -11.55 -18.57
C VAL A 225 11.38 -11.33 -19.85
N PHE A 226 10.05 -11.44 -19.81
CA PHE A 226 9.18 -11.16 -20.94
C PHE A 226 9.28 -9.70 -21.39
N TYR A 227 9.27 -8.76 -20.45
CA TYR A 227 9.43 -7.33 -20.76
C TYR A 227 10.75 -7.08 -21.49
N GLN A 228 11.87 -7.58 -20.99
CA GLN A 228 13.18 -7.45 -21.62
C GLN A 228 13.24 -8.16 -22.99
N GLY A 229 12.65 -9.34 -23.10
CA GLY A 229 12.58 -10.07 -24.36
C GLY A 229 11.80 -9.30 -25.44
N ILE A 230 10.63 -8.78 -25.11
CA ILE A 230 9.82 -7.96 -26.01
C ILE A 230 10.57 -6.66 -26.38
N TYR A 231 11.18 -6.02 -25.41
CA TYR A 231 11.96 -4.81 -25.64
C TYR A 231 13.13 -5.04 -26.63
N LEU A 232 13.87 -6.14 -26.47
CA LEU A 232 14.97 -6.49 -27.38
C LEU A 232 14.47 -6.81 -28.80
N ILE A 233 13.36 -7.53 -28.92
CA ILE A 233 12.76 -7.86 -30.21
C ILE A 233 12.30 -6.58 -30.92
N LEU A 234 11.56 -5.71 -30.22
CA LEU A 234 11.07 -4.46 -30.79
C LEU A 234 12.19 -3.51 -31.13
N SER A 235 13.20 -3.36 -30.29
CA SER A 235 14.36 -2.52 -30.55
C SER A 235 15.21 -3.05 -31.74
N GLY A 236 15.30 -4.37 -31.89
CA GLY A 236 15.97 -4.97 -33.08
C GLY A 236 15.20 -4.72 -34.39
N ILE A 237 13.87 -4.79 -34.34
CA ILE A 237 13.01 -4.58 -35.52
C ILE A 237 12.95 -3.07 -35.86
N PHE A 238 12.66 -2.21 -34.88
CA PHE A 238 12.51 -0.78 -35.11
C PHE A 238 13.84 -0.03 -35.20
N GLY A 239 14.90 -0.49 -34.51
CA GLY A 239 16.24 0.06 -34.65
C GLY A 239 16.81 -0.09 -36.07
N SER A 240 16.48 -1.21 -36.73
CA SER A 240 16.83 -1.41 -38.14
C SER A 240 16.10 -0.44 -39.11
N PHE A 241 14.92 0.07 -38.73
CA PHE A 241 14.16 1.05 -39.50
C PHE A 241 14.63 2.50 -39.30
N ILE A 242 15.23 2.83 -38.16
CA ILE A 242 15.72 4.19 -37.84
C ILE A 242 17.08 4.46 -38.51
N HIS A 243 17.89 3.43 -38.76
CA HIS A 243 19.16 3.56 -39.52
C HIS A 243 19.00 3.67 -41.05
N LEU A 244 17.76 3.57 -41.57
CA LEU A 244 17.44 3.70 -42.99
C LEU A 244 16.80 5.05 -43.36
N ARG A 245 16.87 6.03 -42.48
CA ARG A 245 16.60 7.46 -42.75
C ARG A 245 17.73 8.31 -42.23
#